data_ce4ee28b9bd3873e063f5bba588c60dc
#
_entry.id   ce4ee28b9bd3873e063f5bba588c60dc
#
_cell.length_a   1.000
_cell.length_b   1.000
_cell.length_c   1.000
_cell.angle_alpha   90.00
_cell.angle_beta   90.00
_cell.angle_gamma   90.00
#
_symmetry.space_group_name_H-M   'P 1'
#
loop_
_entity.id
_entity.type
_entity.pdbx_description
1 polymer ?
#
loop_
_entity_poly.entity_id
_entity_poly.type
_entity_poly.pdbx_seq_one_letter_code
_entity_poly.pdbx_strand_id
1 'polypeptide(L)'
;METPVTEAPKLSHNEVIDLTIKKLEENNFNLFFYAPAMNSPSGGIGVLLKTAKDLSDAGFNVKIIYEPALDQKASYEESVKQKKQVEVFTRFNPKWIDFNIDNIELMPLGDKEIFFSDSKNSKGEYENNKTHQLSVNPEDFLIIPEGFPNIMERTTQVSCKRIVLAQSWFYVILAMNPGQKWQHFGIQDVISVSDAITEYLHSAMPGLRIKNFKQGISRKTFKAPKKLSTKFPMVAFTGSRGSENQMKTQSIIKNFYAFYPHLKWIRFVGLSNMDKEQFSERLASCAFLLYTDDIAGFGTLPLEAMACGTHVVGWAPFGGKEYITAENGYWATNGDIFQAAELLGVAIDKWLAGELDTPAVQESYEKTLAPYTEEGEKEQMLNIINQYKNERINELTGIKTK
;
A
#
# COMPACT_ATOMS: atom_id res chain seq x y z
N MET A 1 9.70 37.15 -43.95
CA MET A 1 11.04 36.84 -43.42
C MET A 1 10.77 36.10 -42.10
N GLU A 2 10.82 34.79 -42.14
CA GLU A 2 10.73 33.98 -40.94
C GLU A 2 12.10 33.99 -40.25
N THR A 3 12.13 34.43 -39.01
CA THR A 3 13.33 34.36 -38.17
C THR A 3 13.66 32.87 -37.92
N PRO A 4 14.89 32.41 -38.17
CA PRO A 4 15.25 31.03 -37.88
C PRO A 4 15.16 30.77 -36.36
N VAL A 5 14.40 29.78 -36.00
CA VAL A 5 14.39 29.23 -34.63
C VAL A 5 15.78 28.60 -34.43
N THR A 6 16.65 29.30 -33.72
CA THR A 6 17.94 28.73 -33.29
C THR A 6 17.64 27.60 -32.29
N GLU A 7 17.81 26.33 -32.69
CA GLU A 7 17.84 25.21 -31.76
C GLU A 7 18.89 25.47 -30.68
N ALA A 8 18.50 25.34 -29.41
CA ALA A 8 19.44 25.43 -28.31
C ALA A 8 20.56 24.39 -28.49
N PRO A 9 21.81 24.72 -28.17
CA PRO A 9 22.92 23.77 -28.32
C PRO A 9 22.68 22.52 -27.50
N LYS A 10 22.80 21.34 -28.13
CA LYS A 10 22.70 20.05 -27.42
C LYS A 10 23.89 19.94 -26.47
N LEU A 11 23.59 19.77 -25.18
CA LEU A 11 24.60 19.52 -24.15
C LEU A 11 25.40 18.24 -24.47
N SER A 12 26.68 18.26 -24.20
CA SER A 12 27.54 17.07 -24.26
C SER A 12 27.14 16.08 -23.14
N HIS A 13 27.54 14.82 -23.29
CA HIS A 13 27.27 13.78 -22.30
C HIS A 13 27.75 14.17 -20.88
N ASN A 14 28.94 14.73 -20.75
CA ASN A 14 29.49 15.15 -19.46
C ASN A 14 28.72 16.35 -18.88
N GLU A 15 28.31 17.33 -19.68
CA GLU A 15 27.48 18.44 -19.20
C GLU A 15 26.11 17.95 -18.69
N VAL A 16 25.52 16.93 -19.30
CA VAL A 16 24.27 16.32 -18.82
C VAL A 16 24.51 15.64 -17.46
N ILE A 17 25.62 14.92 -17.29
CA ILE A 17 25.98 14.27 -16.02
C ILE A 17 26.16 15.33 -14.91
N ASP A 18 26.97 16.36 -15.17
CA ASP A 18 27.25 17.42 -14.20
C ASP A 18 25.98 18.17 -13.78
N LEU A 19 25.11 18.47 -14.75
CA LEU A 19 23.81 19.09 -14.46
C LEU A 19 22.91 18.18 -13.63
N THR A 20 22.89 16.88 -13.95
CA THR A 20 22.10 15.88 -13.18
C THR A 20 22.58 15.77 -11.74
N ILE A 21 23.90 15.70 -11.52
CA ILE A 21 24.50 15.67 -10.17
C ILE A 21 24.12 16.93 -9.40
N LYS A 22 24.29 18.10 -9.99
CA LYS A 22 23.93 19.37 -9.37
C LYS A 22 22.47 19.42 -8.94
N LYS A 23 21.55 18.98 -9.81
CA LYS A 23 20.12 18.93 -9.48
C LYS A 23 19.82 17.97 -8.33
N LEU A 24 20.48 16.79 -8.30
CA LEU A 24 20.34 15.84 -7.19
C LEU A 24 20.84 16.43 -5.87
N GLU A 25 21.99 17.11 -5.86
CA GLU A 25 22.56 17.78 -4.67
C GLU A 25 21.64 18.89 -4.14
N GLU A 26 21.02 19.66 -5.04
CA GLU A 26 20.08 20.74 -4.73
C GLU A 26 18.66 20.24 -4.39
N ASN A 27 18.40 18.92 -4.38
CA ASN A 27 17.06 18.29 -4.27
C ASN A 27 16.07 18.79 -5.35
N ASN A 28 16.56 19.17 -6.51
CA ASN A 28 15.76 19.63 -7.65
C ASN A 28 15.48 18.49 -8.63
N PHE A 29 14.69 17.51 -8.19
CA PHE A 29 14.26 16.35 -8.96
C PHE A 29 12.81 15.96 -8.59
N ASN A 30 12.17 15.18 -9.45
CA ASN A 30 10.82 14.68 -9.20
C ASN A 30 10.86 13.26 -8.67
N LEU A 31 9.94 12.97 -7.76
CA LEU A 31 9.58 11.62 -7.33
C LEU A 31 8.24 11.26 -7.98
N PHE A 32 8.27 10.43 -9.00
CA PHE A 32 7.07 9.92 -9.65
C PHE A 32 6.63 8.61 -8.99
N PHE A 33 5.39 8.54 -8.55
CA PHE A 33 4.76 7.32 -8.06
C PHE A 33 3.74 6.84 -9.09
N TYR A 34 3.91 5.63 -9.59
CA TYR A 34 2.85 5.00 -10.37
C TYR A 34 1.79 4.42 -9.45
N ALA A 35 0.53 4.77 -9.66
CA ALA A 35 -0.61 4.23 -8.93
C ALA A 35 -1.69 3.73 -9.91
N PRO A 36 -2.26 2.52 -9.71
CA PRO A 36 -3.47 2.15 -10.43
C PRO A 36 -4.63 3.07 -10.02
N ALA A 37 -5.48 3.45 -10.97
CA ALA A 37 -6.62 4.35 -10.73
C ALA A 37 -7.74 3.64 -9.96
N MET A 38 -7.51 3.31 -8.69
CA MET A 38 -8.47 2.65 -7.80
C MET A 38 -9.16 3.67 -6.89
N ASN A 39 -10.46 3.86 -7.08
CA ASN A 39 -11.29 4.75 -6.28
C ASN A 39 -12.00 4.03 -5.11
N SER A 40 -11.70 2.76 -4.88
CA SER A 40 -12.14 1.97 -3.74
C SER A 40 -10.97 1.70 -2.76
N PRO A 41 -11.23 1.49 -1.46
CA PRO A 41 -10.20 1.25 -0.46
C PRO A 41 -9.28 0.09 -0.83
N SER A 42 -7.96 0.33 -0.76
CA SER A 42 -6.91 -0.66 -1.00
C SER A 42 -5.72 -0.37 -0.08
N GLY A 43 -5.32 -1.36 0.71
CA GLY A 43 -4.19 -1.21 1.65
C GLY A 43 -2.90 -0.82 0.95
N GLY A 44 -2.53 -1.51 -0.14
CA GLY A 44 -1.30 -1.21 -0.88
C GLY A 44 -1.29 0.18 -1.53
N ILE A 45 -2.42 0.62 -2.08
CA ILE A 45 -2.54 1.97 -2.63
C ILE A 45 -2.51 3.01 -1.50
N GLY A 46 -3.12 2.72 -0.35
CA GLY A 46 -3.06 3.59 0.83
C GLY A 46 -1.63 3.84 1.30
N VAL A 47 -0.82 2.79 1.39
CA VAL A 47 0.63 2.90 1.72
C VAL A 47 1.37 3.74 0.69
N LEU A 48 1.15 3.50 -0.60
CA LEU A 48 1.79 4.27 -1.67
C LEU A 48 1.43 5.74 -1.59
N LEU A 49 0.15 6.08 -1.44
CA LEU A 49 -0.33 7.47 -1.34
C LEU A 49 0.18 8.16 -0.07
N LYS A 50 0.22 7.43 1.05
CA LYS A 50 0.78 7.96 2.31
C LYS A 50 2.27 8.25 2.16
N THR A 51 3.04 7.32 1.59
CA THR A 51 4.46 7.52 1.29
C THR A 51 4.68 8.74 0.40
N ALA A 52 3.90 8.89 -0.68
CA ALA A 52 3.96 10.04 -1.57
C ALA A 52 3.68 11.35 -0.81
N LYS A 53 2.66 11.35 0.06
CA LYS A 53 2.33 12.52 0.90
C LYS A 53 3.44 12.86 1.89
N ASP A 54 3.97 11.88 2.62
CA ASP A 54 5.01 12.10 3.63
C ASP A 54 6.27 12.72 3.00
N LEU A 55 6.63 12.28 1.78
CA LEU A 55 7.75 12.84 1.02
C LEU A 55 7.42 14.25 0.49
N SER A 56 6.19 14.49 0.02
CA SER A 56 5.75 15.82 -0.40
C SER A 56 5.76 16.82 0.77
N ASP A 57 5.27 16.40 1.94
CA ASP A 57 5.30 17.22 3.17
C ASP A 57 6.74 17.50 3.67
N ALA A 58 7.68 16.65 3.28
CA ALA A 58 9.10 16.86 3.56
C ALA A 58 9.82 17.75 2.54
N GLY A 59 9.09 18.27 1.53
CA GLY A 59 9.58 19.23 0.56
C GLY A 59 10.10 18.62 -0.74
N PHE A 60 9.92 17.31 -0.98
CA PHE A 60 10.21 16.71 -2.28
C PHE A 60 9.11 17.06 -3.30
N ASN A 61 9.50 17.22 -4.56
CA ASN A 61 8.54 17.40 -5.66
C ASN A 61 7.95 16.05 -6.07
N VAL A 62 6.81 15.70 -5.47
CA VAL A 62 6.15 14.41 -5.68
C VAL A 62 5.02 14.54 -6.69
N LYS A 63 4.93 13.57 -7.60
CA LYS A 63 3.86 13.47 -8.59
C LYS A 63 3.34 12.03 -8.64
N ILE A 64 2.03 11.87 -8.80
CA ILE A 64 1.40 10.56 -8.97
C ILE A 64 0.97 10.41 -10.42
N ILE A 65 1.51 9.42 -11.10
CA ILE A 65 1.11 9.04 -12.45
C ILE A 65 0.16 7.84 -12.40
N TYR A 66 -0.89 7.86 -13.22
CA TYR A 66 -1.89 6.79 -13.23
C TYR A 66 -2.42 6.51 -14.63
N GLU A 67 -2.85 5.27 -14.88
CA GLU A 67 -3.60 4.92 -16.07
C GLU A 67 -5.09 4.98 -15.75
N PRO A 68 -5.87 5.83 -16.48
CA PRO A 68 -7.30 5.90 -16.29
C PRO A 68 -7.98 4.57 -16.60
N ALA A 69 -8.89 4.14 -15.76
CA ALA A 69 -9.69 2.94 -15.98
C ALA A 69 -10.90 3.22 -16.87
N LEU A 70 -11.17 2.36 -17.86
CA LEU A 70 -12.34 2.49 -18.74
C LEU A 70 -13.62 2.30 -17.94
N ASP A 71 -14.49 3.31 -17.95
CA ASP A 71 -15.85 3.23 -17.43
C ASP A 71 -16.80 2.72 -18.52
N GLN A 72 -17.05 1.41 -18.52
CA GLN A 72 -17.89 0.76 -19.54
C GLN A 72 -19.32 1.30 -19.57
N LYS A 73 -19.89 1.61 -18.40
CA LYS A 73 -21.27 2.12 -18.30
C LYS A 73 -21.36 3.53 -18.87
N ALA A 74 -20.51 4.45 -18.42
CA ALA A 74 -20.47 5.81 -18.92
C ALA A 74 -20.12 5.85 -20.43
N SER A 75 -19.22 4.98 -20.90
CA SER A 75 -18.88 4.85 -22.30
C SER A 75 -20.08 4.41 -23.16
N TYR A 76 -20.86 3.45 -22.68
CA TYR A 76 -22.10 3.05 -23.36
C TYR A 76 -23.12 4.18 -23.41
N GLU A 77 -23.41 4.81 -22.29
CA GLU A 77 -24.38 5.93 -22.19
C GLU A 77 -23.98 7.10 -23.11
N GLU A 78 -22.71 7.48 -23.12
CA GLU A 78 -22.21 8.57 -23.94
C GLU A 78 -22.16 8.19 -25.44
N SER A 79 -21.86 6.94 -25.76
CA SER A 79 -21.89 6.44 -27.15
C SER A 79 -23.30 6.47 -27.72
N VAL A 80 -24.32 6.11 -26.94
CA VAL A 80 -25.74 6.20 -27.36
C VAL A 80 -26.14 7.65 -27.58
N LYS A 81 -25.76 8.57 -26.68
CA LYS A 81 -26.07 9.98 -26.78
C LYS A 81 -25.43 10.64 -28.00
N GLN A 82 -24.16 10.35 -28.27
CA GLN A 82 -23.42 10.93 -29.40
C GLN A 82 -23.58 10.16 -30.72
N LYS A 83 -24.26 9.01 -30.73
CA LYS A 83 -24.43 8.14 -31.91
C LYS A 83 -23.10 7.75 -32.57
N LYS A 84 -22.04 7.61 -31.76
CA LYS A 84 -20.71 7.15 -32.17
C LYS A 84 -20.04 6.42 -31.00
N GLN A 85 -19.02 5.63 -31.28
CA GLN A 85 -18.26 5.00 -30.22
C GLN A 85 -17.50 6.06 -29.42
N VAL A 86 -17.70 6.11 -28.09
CA VAL A 86 -17.05 7.03 -27.16
C VAL A 86 -16.49 6.20 -26.00
N GLU A 87 -15.24 6.43 -25.67
CA GLU A 87 -14.60 5.87 -24.47
C GLU A 87 -14.60 6.93 -23.36
N VAL A 88 -15.17 6.55 -22.21
CA VAL A 88 -15.18 7.38 -21.00
C VAL A 88 -14.32 6.69 -19.96
N PHE A 89 -13.45 7.44 -19.32
CA PHE A 89 -12.51 6.94 -18.33
C PHE A 89 -12.81 7.51 -16.95
N THR A 90 -12.54 6.73 -15.91
CA THR A 90 -12.64 7.19 -14.52
C THR A 90 -11.38 7.94 -14.14
N ARG A 91 -11.52 9.16 -13.62
CA ARG A 91 -10.42 9.90 -13.04
C ARG A 91 -10.00 9.26 -11.71
N PHE A 92 -8.68 9.20 -11.45
CA PHE A 92 -8.18 8.79 -10.15
C PHE A 92 -8.51 9.86 -9.11
N ASN A 93 -9.36 9.52 -8.15
CA ASN A 93 -9.82 10.39 -7.07
C ASN A 93 -10.05 9.53 -5.81
N PRO A 94 -8.99 9.23 -5.04
CA PRO A 94 -9.06 8.32 -3.90
C PRO A 94 -9.68 8.99 -2.66
N LYS A 95 -10.97 9.33 -2.70
CA LYS A 95 -11.71 9.95 -1.58
C LYS A 95 -11.78 9.09 -0.31
N TRP A 96 -11.36 7.84 -0.38
CA TRP A 96 -11.38 6.89 0.74
C TRP A 96 -10.17 7.00 1.68
N ILE A 97 -9.14 7.78 1.29
CA ILE A 97 -8.02 8.08 2.18
C ILE A 97 -8.42 9.14 3.22
N ASP A 98 -7.80 9.09 4.41
CA ASP A 98 -8.07 9.99 5.54
C ASP A 98 -7.06 11.15 5.65
N PHE A 99 -6.28 11.39 4.60
CA PHE A 99 -5.31 12.46 4.50
C PHE A 99 -5.43 13.19 3.16
N ASN A 100 -4.99 14.44 3.12
CA ASN A 100 -5.07 15.27 1.93
C ASN A 100 -3.82 15.10 1.04
N ILE A 101 -4.06 14.93 -0.28
CA ILE A 101 -3.04 14.90 -1.33
C ILE A 101 -3.23 16.01 -2.38
N ASP A 102 -3.98 17.07 -2.08
CA ASP A 102 -4.28 18.14 -3.03
C ASP A 102 -3.04 18.91 -3.51
N ASN A 103 -1.95 18.85 -2.75
CA ASN A 103 -0.65 19.41 -3.12
C ASN A 103 0.19 18.50 -4.02
N ILE A 104 -0.30 17.30 -4.35
CA ILE A 104 0.38 16.34 -5.22
C ILE A 104 -0.30 16.35 -6.59
N GLU A 105 0.48 16.58 -7.64
CA GLU A 105 -0.02 16.54 -9.01
C GLU A 105 -0.39 15.10 -9.41
N LEU A 106 -1.65 14.90 -9.85
CA LEU A 106 -2.15 13.63 -10.39
C LEU A 106 -2.11 13.69 -11.91
N MET A 107 -1.25 12.88 -12.53
CA MET A 107 -0.97 12.90 -13.97
C MET A 107 -1.53 11.66 -14.66
N PRO A 108 -2.56 11.78 -15.51
CA PRO A 108 -3.03 10.66 -16.30
C PRO A 108 -2.02 10.29 -17.40
N LEU A 109 -1.78 8.99 -17.58
CA LEU A 109 -0.99 8.46 -18.70
C LEU A 109 -1.90 8.06 -19.87
N GLY A 110 -1.45 8.31 -21.11
CA GLY A 110 -2.13 7.86 -22.33
C GLY A 110 -1.88 8.81 -23.51
N ASP A 111 -2.12 8.32 -24.72
CA ASP A 111 -1.86 9.04 -25.99
C ASP A 111 -3.14 9.57 -26.64
N LYS A 112 -4.32 9.38 -26.01
CA LYS A 112 -5.62 9.70 -26.59
C LYS A 112 -6.33 10.80 -25.79
N GLU A 113 -7.25 11.48 -26.44
CA GLU A 113 -8.22 12.32 -25.75
C GLU A 113 -9.07 11.45 -24.82
N ILE A 114 -9.11 11.80 -23.52
CA ILE A 114 -9.83 11.05 -22.49
C ILE A 114 -10.96 11.92 -21.95
N PHE A 115 -12.17 11.36 -21.94
CA PHE A 115 -13.31 11.94 -21.25
C PHE A 115 -13.41 11.32 -19.85
N PHE A 116 -13.41 12.14 -18.81
CA PHE A 116 -13.54 11.66 -17.44
C PHE A 116 -15.01 11.72 -16.98
N SER A 117 -15.51 10.60 -16.44
CA SER A 117 -16.91 10.47 -16.01
C SER A 117 -17.25 11.31 -14.77
N ASP A 118 -16.26 11.68 -13.96
CA ASP A 118 -16.40 12.45 -12.73
C ASP A 118 -16.12 13.95 -12.89
N SER A 119 -15.66 14.39 -14.06
CA SER A 119 -15.41 15.80 -14.37
C SER A 119 -16.39 16.31 -15.40
N LYS A 120 -17.32 17.15 -14.96
CA LYS A 120 -18.25 17.90 -15.83
C LYS A 120 -17.97 19.38 -15.67
N ASN A 121 -17.94 20.11 -16.78
CA ASN A 121 -17.89 21.57 -16.76
C ASN A 121 -19.21 22.14 -16.23
N SER A 122 -19.27 23.47 -16.08
CA SER A 122 -20.47 24.17 -15.62
C SER A 122 -21.72 23.96 -16.50
N LYS A 123 -21.54 23.43 -17.72
CA LYS A 123 -22.63 23.09 -18.66
C LYS A 123 -23.04 21.60 -18.57
N GLY A 124 -22.41 20.81 -17.69
CA GLY A 124 -22.68 19.39 -17.54
C GLY A 124 -22.03 18.50 -18.61
N GLU A 125 -21.09 19.04 -19.38
CA GLU A 125 -20.31 18.32 -20.39
C GLU A 125 -19.04 17.74 -19.74
N TYR A 126 -18.58 16.58 -20.20
CA TYR A 126 -17.31 16.01 -19.74
C TYR A 126 -16.12 16.85 -20.20
N GLU A 127 -15.20 17.15 -19.29
CA GLU A 127 -13.97 17.82 -19.64
C GLU A 127 -13.08 16.89 -20.49
N ASN A 128 -12.64 17.40 -21.64
CA ASN A 128 -11.72 16.72 -22.51
C ASN A 128 -10.28 17.01 -22.02
N ASN A 129 -9.67 16.09 -21.30
CA ASN A 129 -8.30 16.22 -20.82
C ASN A 129 -7.34 15.53 -21.81
N LYS A 130 -6.49 16.33 -22.47
CA LYS A 130 -5.38 15.78 -23.24
C LYS A 130 -4.38 15.15 -22.27
N THR A 131 -4.01 13.90 -22.56
CA THR A 131 -2.96 13.24 -21.81
C THR A 131 -1.61 13.83 -22.20
N HIS A 132 -0.82 14.19 -21.19
CA HIS A 132 0.52 14.68 -21.39
C HIS A 132 1.49 13.50 -21.52
N GLN A 133 2.39 13.58 -22.48
CA GLN A 133 3.53 12.66 -22.50
C GLN A 133 4.37 12.92 -21.25
N LEU A 134 4.62 11.89 -20.44
CA LEU A 134 5.43 12.02 -19.25
C LEU A 134 6.87 12.27 -19.64
N SER A 135 7.37 13.46 -19.34
CA SER A 135 8.79 13.79 -19.48
C SER A 135 9.49 13.49 -18.15
N VAL A 136 10.41 12.54 -18.16
CA VAL A 136 11.27 12.19 -17.01
C VAL A 136 12.73 12.49 -17.35
N ASN A 137 13.48 13.00 -16.39
CA ASN A 137 14.86 13.39 -16.54
C ASN A 137 15.81 12.42 -15.82
N PRO A 138 17.11 12.43 -16.11
CA PRO A 138 18.08 11.54 -15.46
C PRO A 138 18.17 11.67 -13.94
N GLU A 139 17.85 12.84 -13.39
CA GLU A 139 17.80 13.13 -11.94
C GLU A 139 16.56 12.60 -11.25
N ASP A 140 15.47 12.31 -11.98
CA ASP A 140 14.20 11.89 -11.42
C ASP A 140 14.21 10.43 -10.92
N PHE A 141 13.23 10.08 -10.11
CA PHE A 141 12.98 8.72 -9.64
C PHE A 141 11.56 8.30 -10.00
N LEU A 142 11.41 7.05 -10.44
CA LEU A 142 10.11 6.45 -10.74
C LEU A 142 9.88 5.24 -9.84
N ILE A 143 8.92 5.35 -8.92
CA ILE A 143 8.52 4.30 -7.98
C ILE A 143 7.32 3.55 -8.57
N ILE A 144 7.49 2.23 -8.76
CA ILE A 144 6.49 1.35 -9.39
C ILE A 144 6.12 0.26 -8.38
N PRO A 145 4.83 0.02 -8.08
CA PRO A 145 4.43 -1.13 -7.27
C PRO A 145 4.78 -2.47 -7.95
N GLU A 146 5.00 -3.50 -7.14
CA GLU A 146 5.48 -4.83 -7.56
C GLU A 146 4.63 -5.53 -8.62
N GLY A 147 3.32 -5.26 -8.63
CA GLY A 147 2.34 -5.95 -9.49
C GLY A 147 2.17 -5.38 -10.91
N PHE A 148 3.10 -4.52 -11.39
CA PHE A 148 2.95 -3.81 -12.67
C PHE A 148 4.10 -4.02 -13.65
N PRO A 149 4.36 -5.27 -14.10
CA PRO A 149 5.44 -5.55 -15.04
C PRO A 149 5.27 -4.84 -16.40
N ASN A 150 4.03 -4.59 -16.84
CA ASN A 150 3.75 -3.81 -18.05
C ASN A 150 4.30 -2.37 -17.97
N ILE A 151 4.21 -1.73 -16.80
CA ILE A 151 4.79 -0.39 -16.59
C ILE A 151 6.32 -0.49 -16.51
N MET A 152 6.84 -1.53 -15.87
CA MET A 152 8.29 -1.79 -15.84
C MET A 152 8.87 -1.97 -17.24
N GLU A 153 8.16 -2.70 -18.12
CA GLU A 153 8.56 -2.92 -19.52
C GLU A 153 8.50 -1.63 -20.33
N ARG A 154 7.37 -0.90 -20.28
CA ARG A 154 7.17 0.37 -21.01
C ARG A 154 8.15 1.45 -20.62
N THR A 155 8.73 1.38 -19.44
CA THR A 155 9.69 2.35 -18.90
C THR A 155 11.16 1.92 -19.01
N THR A 156 11.48 0.86 -19.79
CA THR A 156 12.87 0.38 -19.93
C THR A 156 13.82 1.41 -20.54
N GLN A 157 13.30 2.33 -21.34
CA GLN A 157 14.09 3.36 -22.05
C GLN A 157 14.13 4.71 -21.31
N VAL A 158 13.49 4.85 -20.15
CA VAL A 158 13.55 6.12 -19.41
C VAL A 158 14.93 6.29 -18.75
N SER A 159 15.40 7.54 -18.71
CA SER A 159 16.72 7.89 -18.16
C SER A 159 16.75 7.99 -16.63
N CYS A 160 15.57 8.09 -15.99
CA CYS A 160 15.46 8.18 -14.53
C CYS A 160 15.75 6.86 -13.83
N LYS A 161 16.05 6.92 -12.53
CA LYS A 161 16.21 5.74 -11.69
C LYS A 161 14.84 5.14 -11.36
N ARG A 162 14.66 3.84 -11.64
CA ARG A 162 13.41 3.12 -11.35
C ARG A 162 13.58 2.27 -10.11
N ILE A 163 12.59 2.33 -9.22
CA ILE A 163 12.57 1.64 -7.93
C ILE A 163 11.24 0.88 -7.81
N VAL A 164 11.28 -0.38 -7.40
CA VAL A 164 10.06 -1.13 -7.10
C VAL A 164 9.69 -0.93 -5.63
N LEU A 165 8.43 -0.57 -5.36
CA LEU A 165 7.84 -0.61 -4.02
C LEU A 165 7.16 -1.96 -3.83
N ALA A 166 7.83 -2.87 -3.14
CA ALA A 166 7.39 -4.25 -2.92
C ALA A 166 6.60 -4.38 -1.63
N GLN A 167 5.29 -4.53 -1.75
CA GLN A 167 4.35 -4.63 -0.64
C GLN A 167 3.77 -6.03 -0.46
N SER A 168 3.88 -6.91 -1.47
CA SER A 168 3.31 -8.25 -1.44
C SER A 168 4.09 -9.23 -2.31
N TRP A 169 4.54 -10.32 -1.71
CA TRP A 169 5.12 -11.45 -2.45
C TRP A 169 4.11 -12.09 -3.43
N PHE A 170 2.83 -12.11 -3.04
CA PHE A 170 1.76 -12.73 -3.81
C PHE A 170 1.52 -12.02 -5.15
N TYR A 171 1.49 -10.68 -5.17
CA TYR A 171 1.35 -9.93 -6.41
C TYR A 171 2.58 -10.03 -7.31
N VAL A 172 3.78 -10.21 -6.75
CA VAL A 172 4.98 -10.53 -7.55
C VAL A 172 4.76 -11.81 -8.35
N ILE A 173 4.29 -12.89 -7.68
CA ILE A 173 4.04 -14.18 -8.36
C ILE A 173 2.93 -14.06 -9.40
N LEU A 174 1.82 -13.40 -9.06
CA LEU A 174 0.67 -13.30 -9.97
C LEU A 174 0.95 -12.45 -11.21
N ALA A 175 1.74 -11.40 -11.08
CA ALA A 175 1.97 -10.45 -12.15
C ALA A 175 3.10 -10.84 -13.09
N MET A 176 4.07 -11.65 -12.62
CA MET A 176 5.26 -12.02 -13.38
C MET A 176 5.07 -13.35 -14.11
N ASN A 177 5.59 -13.45 -15.31
CA ASN A 177 5.68 -14.74 -16.01
C ASN A 177 6.68 -15.67 -15.29
N PRO A 178 6.49 -17.01 -15.40
CA PRO A 178 7.43 -17.95 -14.81
C PRO A 178 8.88 -17.68 -15.24
N GLY A 179 9.78 -17.52 -14.26
CA GLY A 179 11.20 -17.22 -14.49
C GLY A 179 11.52 -15.76 -14.85
N GLN A 180 10.51 -14.90 -15.00
CA GLN A 180 10.71 -13.47 -15.21
C GLN A 180 11.14 -12.78 -13.91
N LYS A 181 12.04 -11.80 -14.01
CA LYS A 181 12.59 -11.04 -12.89
C LYS A 181 12.62 -9.56 -13.22
N TRP A 182 12.58 -8.68 -12.23
CA TRP A 182 12.63 -7.22 -12.44
C TRP A 182 13.93 -6.78 -13.10
N GLN A 183 15.03 -7.52 -12.90
CA GLN A 183 16.31 -7.25 -13.57
C GLN A 183 16.21 -7.40 -15.11
N HIS A 184 15.28 -8.20 -15.64
CA HIS A 184 15.02 -8.28 -17.08
C HIS A 184 14.46 -6.96 -17.65
N PHE A 185 13.84 -6.14 -16.81
CA PHE A 185 13.42 -4.78 -17.15
C PHE A 185 14.47 -3.72 -16.78
N GLY A 186 15.67 -4.13 -16.32
CA GLY A 186 16.73 -3.23 -15.88
C GLY A 186 16.47 -2.58 -14.52
N ILE A 187 15.64 -3.17 -13.66
CA ILE A 187 15.35 -2.68 -12.31
C ILE A 187 16.11 -3.55 -11.29
N GLN A 188 16.88 -2.91 -10.41
CA GLN A 188 17.64 -3.56 -9.34
C GLN A 188 17.32 -2.99 -7.96
N ASP A 189 16.74 -1.79 -7.90
CA ASP A 189 16.47 -1.06 -6.67
C ASP A 189 15.06 -1.32 -6.19
N VAL A 190 14.92 -1.66 -4.91
CA VAL A 190 13.65 -2.07 -4.30
C VAL A 190 13.51 -1.47 -2.92
N ILE A 191 12.30 -0.99 -2.63
CA ILE A 191 11.85 -0.65 -1.28
C ILE A 191 10.87 -1.74 -0.85
N SER A 192 11.14 -2.44 0.25
CA SER A 192 10.24 -3.46 0.80
C SER A 192 9.61 -3.01 2.12
N VAL A 193 8.44 -3.55 2.44
CA VAL A 193 7.65 -3.16 3.62
C VAL A 193 7.79 -4.13 4.80
N SER A 194 8.57 -5.22 4.65
CA SER A 194 8.80 -6.20 5.72
C SER A 194 10.06 -7.02 5.47
N ASP A 195 10.63 -7.56 6.55
CA ASP A 195 11.79 -8.46 6.48
C ASP A 195 11.46 -9.73 5.68
N ALA A 196 10.25 -10.27 5.84
CA ALA A 196 9.81 -11.47 5.14
C ALA A 196 9.74 -11.27 3.60
N ILE A 197 9.29 -10.09 3.13
CA ILE A 197 9.32 -9.75 1.70
C ILE A 197 10.75 -9.58 1.22
N THR A 198 11.62 -8.96 2.02
CA THR A 198 13.04 -8.82 1.71
C THR A 198 13.70 -10.18 1.52
N GLU A 199 13.51 -11.11 2.45
CA GLU A 199 14.03 -12.48 2.37
C GLU A 199 13.49 -13.24 1.15
N TYR A 200 12.18 -13.13 0.91
CA TYR A 200 11.55 -13.71 -0.29
C TYR A 200 12.20 -13.19 -1.56
N LEU A 201 12.39 -11.89 -1.70
CA LEU A 201 12.97 -11.26 -2.89
C LEU A 201 14.44 -11.62 -3.07
N HIS A 202 15.25 -11.72 -2.00
CA HIS A 202 16.62 -12.20 -2.08
C HIS A 202 16.69 -13.63 -2.62
N SER A 203 15.72 -14.48 -2.26
CA SER A 203 15.62 -15.85 -2.76
C SER A 203 15.10 -15.93 -4.19
N ALA A 204 14.03 -15.20 -4.51
CA ALA A 204 13.36 -15.25 -5.82
C ALA A 204 14.12 -14.47 -6.90
N MET A 205 14.74 -13.35 -6.54
CA MET A 205 15.42 -12.40 -7.45
C MET A 205 16.77 -11.98 -6.87
N PRO A 206 17.75 -12.90 -6.74
CA PRO A 206 19.06 -12.58 -6.16
C PRO A 206 19.75 -11.44 -6.93
N GLY A 207 20.45 -10.58 -6.21
CA GLY A 207 21.13 -9.40 -6.77
C GLY A 207 20.31 -8.10 -6.76
N LEU A 208 19.10 -8.10 -6.22
CA LEU A 208 18.37 -6.87 -5.94
C LEU A 208 19.04 -6.10 -4.78
N ARG A 209 19.02 -4.77 -4.86
CA ARG A 209 19.43 -3.83 -3.81
C ARG A 209 18.17 -3.41 -3.05
N ILE A 210 17.91 -4.06 -1.93
CA ILE A 210 16.67 -3.88 -1.20
C ILE A 210 16.90 -2.99 0.03
N LYS A 211 16.07 -1.97 0.20
CA LYS A 211 15.96 -1.16 1.40
C LYS A 211 14.60 -1.41 2.03
N ASN A 212 14.61 -1.70 3.33
CA ASN A 212 13.39 -2.04 4.06
C ASN A 212 12.96 -0.87 4.96
N PHE A 213 11.66 -0.69 5.14
CA PHE A 213 11.09 0.20 6.14
C PHE A 213 9.92 -0.47 6.87
N LYS A 214 9.68 -0.03 8.09
CA LYS A 214 8.57 -0.50 8.93
C LYS A 214 7.37 0.42 8.77
N GLN A 215 6.23 -0.15 8.40
CA GLN A 215 4.98 0.61 8.26
C GLN A 215 4.50 1.10 9.62
N GLY A 216 4.12 2.37 9.69
CA GLY A 216 3.59 3.00 10.90
C GLY A 216 2.07 2.78 11.06
N ILE A 217 1.65 2.67 12.31
CA ILE A 217 0.25 2.58 12.70
C ILE A 217 -0.18 3.92 13.31
N SER A 218 -1.27 4.49 12.77
CA SER A 218 -1.83 5.75 13.28
C SER A 218 -2.45 5.56 14.67
N ARG A 219 -1.71 5.92 15.72
CA ARG A 219 -2.20 5.91 17.11
C ARG A 219 -3.26 6.99 17.36
N LYS A 220 -3.40 7.94 16.45
CA LYS A 220 -4.47 8.94 16.47
C LYS A 220 -5.80 8.31 16.05
N THR A 221 -5.79 7.49 15.02
CA THR A 221 -6.96 6.81 14.46
C THR A 221 -7.25 5.53 15.24
N PHE A 222 -6.26 4.65 15.39
CA PHE A 222 -6.39 3.39 16.11
C PHE A 222 -5.94 3.56 17.56
N LYS A 223 -6.91 3.59 18.45
CA LYS A 223 -6.67 3.79 19.89
C LYS A 223 -7.63 2.97 20.72
N ALA A 224 -7.14 2.46 21.83
CA ALA A 224 -7.95 1.76 22.79
C ALA A 224 -8.98 2.72 23.43
N PRO A 225 -10.20 2.25 23.76
CA PRO A 225 -11.15 3.01 24.54
C PRO A 225 -10.57 3.28 25.94
N LYS A 226 -10.97 4.39 26.56
CA LYS A 226 -10.47 4.78 27.91
C LYS A 226 -10.64 3.68 28.96
N LYS A 227 -11.64 2.83 28.81
CA LYS A 227 -11.87 1.65 29.65
C LYS A 227 -12.10 0.44 28.72
N LEU A 228 -11.26 -0.57 28.80
CA LEU A 228 -11.39 -1.80 28.01
C LEU A 228 -12.69 -2.56 28.37
N SER A 229 -13.15 -2.47 29.60
CA SER A 229 -14.45 -3.04 30.05
C SER A 229 -15.67 -2.50 29.29
N THR A 230 -15.52 -1.47 28.44
CA THR A 230 -16.60 -1.00 27.57
C THR A 230 -16.67 -1.73 26.24
N LYS A 231 -15.73 -2.64 25.94
CA LYS A 231 -15.77 -3.45 24.73
C LYS A 231 -16.93 -4.44 24.77
N PHE A 232 -17.50 -4.66 23.60
CA PHE A 232 -18.54 -5.67 23.46
C PHE A 232 -17.94 -7.06 23.21
N PRO A 233 -18.57 -8.12 23.68
CA PRO A 233 -18.17 -9.51 23.39
C PRO A 233 -18.47 -9.87 21.94
N MET A 234 -17.82 -9.17 21.03
CA MET A 234 -17.94 -9.33 19.59
C MET A 234 -16.58 -9.64 18.98
N VAL A 235 -16.62 -10.40 17.90
CA VAL A 235 -15.45 -10.75 17.09
C VAL A 235 -15.53 -10.01 15.77
N ALA A 236 -14.65 -9.06 15.56
CA ALA A 236 -14.48 -8.40 14.26
C ALA A 236 -13.80 -9.35 13.28
N PHE A 237 -14.12 -9.26 11.99
CA PHE A 237 -13.39 -9.94 10.93
C PHE A 237 -13.46 -9.13 9.64
N THR A 238 -12.49 -9.31 8.76
CA THR A 238 -12.53 -8.73 7.42
C THR A 238 -12.93 -9.80 6.41
N GLY A 239 -13.76 -9.42 5.43
CA GLY A 239 -14.07 -10.26 4.28
C GLY A 239 -12.92 -10.25 3.26
N SER A 240 -11.70 -10.55 3.73
CA SER A 240 -10.47 -10.33 2.99
C SER A 240 -10.36 -11.12 1.67
N ARG A 241 -9.74 -10.49 0.71
CA ARG A 241 -9.12 -10.97 -0.53
C ARG A 241 -9.74 -12.24 -1.16
N GLY A 242 -10.95 -12.09 -1.73
CA GLY A 242 -11.57 -13.10 -2.57
C GLY A 242 -12.41 -14.14 -1.82
N SER A 243 -13.11 -14.96 -2.60
CA SER A 243 -14.07 -15.96 -2.11
C SER A 243 -13.41 -17.04 -1.24
N GLU A 244 -12.16 -17.39 -1.47
CA GLU A 244 -11.44 -18.42 -0.72
C GLU A 244 -11.21 -18.02 0.74
N ASN A 245 -10.70 -16.82 1.01
CA ASN A 245 -10.49 -16.32 2.36
C ASN A 245 -11.82 -16.10 3.10
N GLN A 246 -12.87 -15.72 2.38
CA GLN A 246 -14.20 -15.61 2.96
C GLN A 246 -14.71 -16.99 3.40
N MET A 247 -14.49 -18.05 2.61
CA MET A 247 -14.86 -19.42 2.99
C MET A 247 -14.07 -19.91 4.20
N LYS A 248 -12.77 -19.64 4.27
CA LYS A 248 -11.92 -19.98 5.43
C LYS A 248 -12.45 -19.33 6.70
N THR A 249 -12.68 -18.02 6.68
CA THR A 249 -13.26 -17.28 7.82
C THR A 249 -14.61 -17.83 8.25
N GLN A 250 -15.52 -18.09 7.30
CA GLN A 250 -16.83 -18.66 7.61
C GLN A 250 -16.74 -20.09 8.19
N SER A 251 -15.77 -20.87 7.73
CA SER A 251 -15.53 -22.21 8.28
C SER A 251 -15.03 -22.15 9.72
N ILE A 252 -14.13 -21.22 10.05
CA ILE A 252 -13.70 -20.99 11.45
C ILE A 252 -14.91 -20.62 12.33
N ILE A 253 -15.73 -19.68 11.88
CA ILE A 253 -16.92 -19.23 12.63
C ILE A 253 -17.91 -20.39 12.88
N LYS A 254 -18.15 -21.23 11.88
CA LYS A 254 -19.04 -22.39 12.02
C LYS A 254 -18.49 -23.43 13.00
N ASN A 255 -17.20 -23.73 12.92
CA ASN A 255 -16.55 -24.65 13.83
C ASN A 255 -16.51 -24.11 15.27
N PHE A 256 -16.25 -22.81 15.44
CA PHE A 256 -16.33 -22.14 16.74
C PHE A 256 -17.69 -22.38 17.40
N TYR A 257 -18.81 -22.16 16.72
CA TYR A 257 -20.14 -22.39 17.27
C TYR A 257 -20.44 -23.88 17.52
N ALA A 258 -19.81 -24.79 16.78
CA ALA A 258 -19.94 -26.22 17.00
C ALA A 258 -19.17 -26.69 18.25
N PHE A 259 -17.94 -26.19 18.44
CA PHE A 259 -17.05 -26.55 19.54
C PHE A 259 -17.45 -25.89 20.86
N TYR A 260 -17.98 -24.64 20.78
CA TYR A 260 -18.36 -23.83 21.95
C TYR A 260 -19.83 -23.45 21.93
N PRO A 261 -20.77 -24.43 22.11
CA PRO A 261 -22.22 -24.16 22.04
C PRO A 261 -22.71 -23.18 23.11
N HIS A 262 -22.01 -23.06 24.24
CA HIS A 262 -22.30 -22.08 25.29
C HIS A 262 -21.96 -20.65 24.91
N LEU A 263 -21.12 -20.43 23.89
CA LEU A 263 -20.73 -19.12 23.33
C LEU A 263 -21.56 -18.71 22.09
N LYS A 264 -22.70 -19.35 21.82
CA LYS A 264 -23.57 -19.01 20.67
C LYS A 264 -24.11 -17.58 20.67
N TRP A 265 -24.04 -16.89 21.79
CA TRP A 265 -24.42 -15.48 21.92
C TRP A 265 -23.33 -14.49 21.45
N ILE A 266 -22.10 -14.94 21.27
CA ILE A 266 -21.01 -14.15 20.70
C ILE A 266 -21.36 -13.78 19.25
N ARG A 267 -21.21 -12.51 18.91
CA ARG A 267 -21.50 -12.00 17.57
C ARG A 267 -20.25 -11.78 16.76
N PHE A 268 -20.30 -12.12 15.48
CA PHE A 268 -19.28 -11.82 14.50
C PHE A 268 -19.69 -10.59 13.66
N VAL A 269 -18.77 -9.65 13.49
CA VAL A 269 -19.02 -8.37 12.83
C VAL A 269 -18.02 -8.18 11.69
N GLY A 270 -18.53 -8.13 10.45
CA GLY A 270 -17.71 -7.84 9.27
C GLY A 270 -17.27 -6.37 9.24
N LEU A 271 -15.99 -6.15 8.96
CA LEU A 271 -15.41 -4.83 8.76
C LEU A 271 -15.24 -4.57 7.26
N SER A 272 -16.32 -4.25 6.57
CA SER A 272 -16.30 -3.96 5.14
C SER A 272 -17.16 -2.74 4.81
N ASN A 273 -16.84 -2.05 3.71
CA ASN A 273 -17.56 -0.87 3.24
C ASN A 273 -17.68 0.25 4.28
N MET A 274 -16.61 0.48 5.03
CA MET A 274 -16.51 1.52 6.06
C MET A 274 -15.38 2.47 5.66
N ASP A 275 -15.54 3.76 5.98
CA ASP A 275 -14.41 4.67 6.00
C ASP A 275 -13.46 4.33 7.17
N LYS A 276 -12.29 4.94 7.20
CA LYS A 276 -11.24 4.59 8.17
C LYS A 276 -11.65 4.90 9.62
N GLU A 277 -12.42 5.96 9.84
CA GLU A 277 -12.91 6.33 11.16
C GLU A 277 -13.92 5.31 11.67
N GLN A 278 -14.96 5.01 10.87
CA GLN A 278 -15.95 3.97 11.17
C GLN A 278 -15.29 2.60 11.41
N PHE A 279 -14.28 2.27 10.59
CA PHE A 279 -13.52 1.03 10.73
C PHE A 279 -12.79 0.97 12.08
N SER A 280 -12.07 2.03 12.44
CA SER A 280 -11.32 2.08 13.71
C SER A 280 -12.24 2.05 14.92
N GLU A 281 -13.35 2.78 14.90
CA GLU A 281 -14.36 2.77 15.97
C GLU A 281 -14.99 1.38 16.14
N ARG A 282 -15.34 0.75 15.02
CA ARG A 282 -15.92 -0.61 15.05
C ARG A 282 -14.91 -1.61 15.57
N LEU A 283 -13.67 -1.55 15.12
CA LEU A 283 -12.59 -2.41 15.60
C LEU A 283 -12.36 -2.21 17.11
N ALA A 284 -12.27 -0.95 17.57
CA ALA A 284 -12.08 -0.60 18.97
C ALA A 284 -13.25 -1.02 19.86
N SER A 285 -14.48 -1.14 19.33
CA SER A 285 -15.65 -1.61 20.08
C SER A 285 -15.66 -3.12 20.28
N CYS A 286 -14.96 -3.91 19.47
CA CYS A 286 -14.92 -5.36 19.54
C CYS A 286 -13.85 -5.84 20.52
N ALA A 287 -14.13 -6.90 21.29
CA ALA A 287 -13.12 -7.52 22.14
C ALA A 287 -12.08 -8.29 21.35
N PHE A 288 -12.46 -8.84 20.19
CA PHE A 288 -11.61 -9.72 19.38
C PHE A 288 -11.58 -9.30 17.90
N LEU A 289 -10.44 -9.60 17.26
CA LEU A 289 -10.29 -9.67 15.81
C LEU A 289 -9.97 -11.11 15.42
N LEU A 290 -10.80 -11.72 14.56
CA LEU A 290 -10.46 -12.94 13.84
C LEU A 290 -9.71 -12.55 12.55
N TYR A 291 -8.41 -12.86 12.51
CA TYR A 291 -7.54 -12.53 11.39
C TYR A 291 -7.16 -13.77 10.58
N THR A 292 -7.44 -13.75 9.27
CA THR A 292 -7.25 -14.90 8.37
C THR A 292 -6.48 -14.57 7.07
N ASP A 293 -5.91 -13.37 6.95
CA ASP A 293 -5.13 -12.97 5.77
C ASP A 293 -3.65 -13.37 5.93
N ASP A 294 -3.38 -14.66 5.73
CA ASP A 294 -2.04 -15.25 5.84
C ASP A 294 -1.08 -14.87 4.70
N ILE A 295 -1.59 -14.30 3.60
CA ILE A 295 -0.78 -13.85 2.46
C ILE A 295 -0.42 -12.35 2.52
N ALA A 296 -0.89 -11.62 3.53
CA ALA A 296 -0.60 -10.19 3.64
C ALA A 296 0.90 -9.92 3.73
N GLY A 297 1.37 -8.97 2.92
CA GLY A 297 2.79 -8.64 2.81
C GLY A 297 3.42 -8.12 4.09
N PHE A 298 2.70 -7.27 4.85
CA PHE A 298 3.06 -6.84 6.21
C PHE A 298 1.94 -7.20 7.19
N GLY A 299 0.70 -6.84 6.90
CA GLY A 299 -0.46 -7.12 7.75
C GLY A 299 -0.59 -6.08 8.88
N THR A 300 -0.99 -4.86 8.54
CA THR A 300 -1.19 -3.79 9.53
C THR A 300 -2.36 -4.04 10.48
N LEU A 301 -3.39 -4.76 10.03
CA LEU A 301 -4.62 -4.95 10.79
C LEU A 301 -4.45 -5.60 12.18
N PRO A 302 -3.60 -6.61 12.39
CA PRO A 302 -3.29 -7.07 13.74
C PRO A 302 -2.70 -6.00 14.65
N LEU A 303 -1.79 -5.15 14.12
CA LEU A 303 -1.21 -4.04 14.87
C LEU A 303 -2.26 -2.95 15.16
N GLU A 304 -3.13 -2.64 14.20
CA GLU A 304 -4.26 -1.73 14.37
C GLU A 304 -5.23 -2.24 15.46
N ALA A 305 -5.48 -3.55 15.52
CA ALA A 305 -6.28 -4.18 16.56
C ALA A 305 -5.62 -4.06 17.94
N MET A 306 -4.32 -4.35 18.06
CA MET A 306 -3.57 -4.17 19.29
C MET A 306 -3.60 -2.71 19.76
N ALA A 307 -3.44 -1.75 18.83
CA ALA A 307 -3.56 -0.32 19.12
C ALA A 307 -4.95 0.07 19.65
N CYS A 308 -5.99 -0.63 19.21
CA CYS A 308 -7.35 -0.50 19.72
C CYS A 308 -7.58 -1.29 21.04
N GLY A 309 -6.60 -2.02 21.55
CA GLY A 309 -6.76 -2.97 22.67
C GLY A 309 -7.69 -4.14 22.32
N THR A 310 -7.78 -4.52 21.06
CA THR A 310 -8.59 -5.64 20.56
C THR A 310 -7.69 -6.86 20.44
N HIS A 311 -8.11 -7.99 21.04
CA HIS A 311 -7.32 -9.22 21.08
C HIS A 311 -7.34 -9.91 19.72
N VAL A 312 -6.17 -10.28 19.20
CA VAL A 312 -6.06 -10.92 17.89
C VAL A 312 -6.04 -12.43 18.04
N VAL A 313 -6.88 -13.10 17.25
CA VAL A 313 -6.93 -14.56 17.12
C VAL A 313 -6.91 -14.93 15.65
N GLY A 314 -6.16 -15.94 15.26
CA GLY A 314 -6.16 -16.43 13.88
C GLY A 314 -4.78 -16.73 13.33
N TRP A 315 -4.55 -16.38 12.07
CA TRP A 315 -3.33 -16.73 11.37
C TRP A 315 -2.34 -15.58 11.30
N ALA A 316 -1.05 -15.92 11.30
CA ALA A 316 0.00 -14.94 11.12
C ALA A 316 0.02 -14.42 9.68
N PRO A 317 0.02 -13.09 9.42
CA PRO A 317 0.31 -12.58 8.09
C PRO A 317 1.74 -12.95 7.66
N PHE A 318 1.97 -13.13 6.37
CA PHE A 318 3.29 -13.52 5.85
C PHE A 318 4.41 -12.58 6.35
N GLY A 319 4.21 -11.27 6.22
CA GLY A 319 5.15 -10.26 6.67
C GLY A 319 5.08 -9.94 8.16
N GLY A 320 4.04 -10.39 8.86
CA GLY A 320 3.86 -10.15 10.29
C GLY A 320 4.69 -11.01 11.21
N LYS A 321 5.44 -11.98 10.68
CA LYS A 321 6.32 -12.84 11.46
C LYS A 321 7.33 -12.05 12.32
N GLU A 322 7.65 -10.84 11.92
CA GLU A 322 8.58 -9.97 12.63
C GLU A 322 8.01 -9.34 13.92
N TYR A 323 6.67 -9.26 14.06
CA TYR A 323 6.03 -8.68 15.24
C TYR A 323 5.16 -9.67 16.04
N ILE A 324 4.91 -10.86 15.50
CA ILE A 324 4.05 -11.86 16.14
C ILE A 324 4.80 -12.58 17.23
N THR A 325 4.19 -12.63 18.43
CA THR A 325 4.69 -13.39 19.61
C THR A 325 3.53 -14.12 20.30
N ALA A 326 3.86 -15.03 21.21
CA ALA A 326 2.87 -15.72 22.02
C ALA A 326 2.13 -14.80 23.01
N GLU A 327 2.72 -13.64 23.32
CA GLU A 327 2.19 -12.69 24.30
C GLU A 327 1.22 -11.68 23.67
N ASN A 328 1.25 -11.49 22.33
CA ASN A 328 0.48 -10.45 21.64
C ASN A 328 -0.71 -10.97 20.82
N GLY A 329 -1.00 -12.28 20.86
CA GLY A 329 -2.15 -12.84 20.16
C GLY A 329 -2.29 -14.35 20.31
N TYR A 330 -3.38 -14.89 19.83
CA TYR A 330 -3.67 -16.32 19.77
C TYR A 330 -3.46 -16.81 18.33
N TRP A 331 -2.25 -17.21 18.01
CA TRP A 331 -1.82 -17.51 16.65
C TRP A 331 -1.92 -19.00 16.33
N ALA A 332 -2.84 -19.35 15.44
CA ALA A 332 -2.97 -20.69 14.90
C ALA A 332 -1.97 -20.93 13.77
N THR A 333 -1.67 -22.19 13.48
CA THR A 333 -0.97 -22.59 12.27
C THR A 333 -1.74 -22.11 11.04
N ASN A 334 -1.08 -21.43 10.11
CA ASN A 334 -1.73 -20.90 8.91
C ASN A 334 -2.44 -22.01 8.14
N GLY A 335 -3.73 -21.80 7.83
CA GLY A 335 -4.59 -22.78 7.18
C GLY A 335 -5.31 -23.75 8.12
N ASP A 336 -4.93 -23.84 9.39
CA ASP A 336 -5.62 -24.71 10.37
C ASP A 336 -6.88 -24.02 10.90
N ILE A 337 -8.01 -24.37 10.29
CA ILE A 337 -9.35 -23.86 10.60
C ILE A 337 -9.80 -24.32 12.00
N PHE A 338 -9.49 -25.55 12.39
CA PHE A 338 -9.94 -26.11 13.65
C PHE A 338 -9.17 -25.48 14.81
N GLN A 339 -7.85 -25.39 14.71
CA GLN A 339 -7.02 -24.75 15.72
C GLN A 339 -7.40 -23.27 15.90
N ALA A 340 -7.69 -22.54 14.81
CA ALA A 340 -8.14 -21.15 14.91
C ALA A 340 -9.49 -21.02 15.64
N ALA A 341 -10.42 -21.95 15.40
CA ALA A 341 -11.71 -21.98 16.10
C ALA A 341 -11.55 -22.32 17.58
N GLU A 342 -10.67 -23.26 17.93
CA GLU A 342 -10.36 -23.65 19.31
C GLU A 342 -9.70 -22.49 20.07
N LEU A 343 -8.67 -21.86 19.48
CA LEU A 343 -8.00 -20.72 20.10
C LEU A 343 -8.93 -19.52 20.31
N LEU A 344 -9.89 -19.32 19.41
CA LEU A 344 -10.90 -18.26 19.57
C LEU A 344 -11.80 -18.55 20.78
N GLY A 345 -12.24 -19.78 20.95
CA GLY A 345 -13.04 -20.16 22.12
C GLY A 345 -12.27 -20.00 23.42
N VAL A 346 -11.03 -20.50 23.48
CA VAL A 346 -10.14 -20.36 24.64
C VAL A 346 -9.91 -18.87 24.98
N ALA A 347 -9.66 -18.03 23.95
CA ALA A 347 -9.45 -16.61 24.17
C ALA A 347 -10.70 -15.90 24.73
N ILE A 348 -11.89 -16.25 24.22
CA ILE A 348 -13.14 -15.68 24.71
C ILE A 348 -13.42 -16.11 26.16
N ASP A 349 -13.23 -17.38 26.50
CA ASP A 349 -13.41 -17.86 27.88
C ASP A 349 -12.47 -17.16 28.86
N LYS A 350 -11.21 -16.98 28.51
CA LYS A 350 -10.24 -16.19 29.30
C LYS A 350 -10.64 -14.72 29.43
N TRP A 351 -11.13 -14.09 28.37
CA TRP A 351 -11.59 -12.71 28.43
C TRP A 351 -12.81 -12.55 29.34
N LEU A 352 -13.76 -13.48 29.28
CA LEU A 352 -14.92 -13.51 30.18
C LEU A 352 -14.53 -13.73 31.65
N ALA A 353 -13.43 -14.44 31.88
CA ALA A 353 -12.83 -14.62 33.22
C ALA A 353 -12.04 -13.38 33.70
N GLY A 354 -11.88 -12.36 32.85
CA GLY A 354 -11.10 -11.12 33.16
C GLY A 354 -9.59 -11.30 33.07
N GLU A 355 -9.10 -12.35 32.41
CA GLU A 355 -7.68 -12.67 32.33
C GLU A 355 -6.94 -11.93 31.21
N LEU A 356 -7.65 -11.32 30.24
CA LEU A 356 -7.04 -10.67 29.07
C LEU A 356 -6.94 -9.15 29.16
N ASP A 357 -7.89 -8.48 29.82
CA ASP A 357 -7.86 -7.01 29.96
C ASP A 357 -6.92 -6.59 31.12
N THR A 358 -5.69 -7.11 31.12
CA THR A 358 -4.69 -6.89 32.16
C THR A 358 -3.60 -5.91 31.75
N PRO A 359 -2.93 -5.22 32.69
CA PRO A 359 -1.80 -4.36 32.39
C PRO A 359 -0.69 -5.08 31.62
N ALA A 360 -0.43 -6.36 31.91
CA ALA A 360 0.60 -7.16 31.24
C ALA A 360 0.31 -7.36 29.74
N VAL A 361 -0.96 -7.63 29.38
CA VAL A 361 -1.36 -7.74 27.97
C VAL A 361 -1.24 -6.39 27.26
N GLN A 362 -1.66 -5.31 27.91
CA GLN A 362 -1.51 -3.96 27.34
C GLN A 362 -0.03 -3.58 27.13
N GLU A 363 0.84 -3.91 28.09
CA GLU A 363 2.28 -3.70 27.95
C GLU A 363 2.87 -4.48 26.78
N SER A 364 2.43 -5.73 26.56
CA SER A 364 2.87 -6.52 25.42
C SER A 364 2.46 -5.89 24.08
N TYR A 365 1.26 -5.29 24.01
CA TYR A 365 0.81 -4.56 22.83
C TYR A 365 1.65 -3.30 22.60
N GLU A 366 1.87 -2.50 23.62
CA GLU A 366 2.70 -1.29 23.52
C GLU A 366 4.14 -1.62 23.10
N LYS A 367 4.72 -2.69 23.64
CA LYS A 367 6.04 -3.18 23.24
C LYS A 367 6.07 -3.61 21.77
N THR A 368 5.02 -4.30 21.33
CA THR A 368 4.88 -4.72 19.92
C THR A 368 4.75 -3.51 18.99
N LEU A 369 3.98 -2.50 19.39
CA LEU A 369 3.67 -1.33 18.58
C LEU A 369 4.79 -0.27 18.54
N ALA A 370 5.70 -0.29 19.52
CA ALA A 370 6.74 0.73 19.68
C ALA A 370 7.58 0.99 18.41
N PRO A 371 7.98 -0.01 17.60
CA PRO A 371 8.74 0.20 16.38
C PRO A 371 7.91 0.71 15.19
N TYR A 372 6.57 0.68 15.27
CA TYR A 372 5.66 0.89 14.13
C TYR A 372 4.92 2.22 14.28
N THR A 373 5.65 3.32 14.26
CA THR A 373 5.10 4.68 14.37
C THR A 373 5.04 5.38 13.01
N GLU A 374 4.07 6.28 12.81
CA GLU A 374 3.97 7.07 11.57
C GLU A 374 5.19 7.97 11.36
N GLU A 375 5.73 8.53 12.45
CA GLU A 375 6.94 9.33 12.41
C GLU A 375 8.17 8.49 12.02
N GLY A 376 8.30 7.28 12.59
CA GLY A 376 9.38 6.35 12.25
C GLY A 376 9.31 5.86 10.81
N GLU A 377 8.11 5.59 10.29
CA GLU A 377 7.89 5.27 8.87
C GLU A 377 8.38 6.40 7.97
N LYS A 378 7.94 7.64 8.25
CA LYS A 378 8.33 8.84 7.50
C LYS A 378 9.84 9.04 7.51
N GLU A 379 10.48 8.96 8.67
CA GLU A 379 11.93 9.13 8.83
C GLU A 379 12.71 8.06 8.02
N GLN A 380 12.31 6.79 8.12
CA GLN A 380 12.92 5.70 7.36
C GLN A 380 12.79 5.94 5.84
N MET A 381 11.61 6.35 5.38
CA MET A 381 11.39 6.61 3.96
C MET A 381 12.23 7.79 3.44
N LEU A 382 12.34 8.87 4.21
CA LEU A 382 13.22 10.01 3.90
C LEU A 382 14.68 9.56 3.77
N ASN A 383 15.14 8.73 4.71
CA ASN A 383 16.49 8.18 4.69
C ASN A 383 16.72 7.29 3.46
N ILE A 384 15.76 6.46 3.09
CA ILE A 384 15.82 5.59 1.90
C ILE A 384 15.93 6.42 0.62
N ILE A 385 15.12 7.45 0.45
CA ILE A 385 15.19 8.32 -0.74
C ILE A 385 16.53 9.05 -0.81
N ASN A 386 17.03 9.57 0.33
CA ASN A 386 18.35 10.18 0.38
C ASN A 386 19.50 9.21 0.06
N GLN A 387 19.40 7.96 0.49
CA GLN A 387 20.36 6.93 0.12
C GLN A 387 20.34 6.67 -1.40
N TYR A 388 19.16 6.50 -2.02
CA TYR A 388 19.06 6.32 -3.47
C TYR A 388 19.58 7.53 -4.25
N LYS A 389 19.34 8.74 -3.76
CA LYS A 389 19.92 9.97 -4.32
C LYS A 389 21.45 9.92 -4.31
N ASN A 390 22.06 9.61 -3.17
CA ASN A 390 23.52 9.52 -3.03
C ASN A 390 24.10 8.39 -3.89
N GLU A 391 23.45 7.24 -3.95
CA GLU A 391 23.83 6.12 -4.82
C GLU A 391 23.78 6.55 -6.29
N ARG A 392 22.77 7.32 -6.71
CA ARG A 392 22.67 7.85 -8.08
C ARG A 392 23.82 8.79 -8.41
N ILE A 393 24.18 9.70 -7.49
CA ILE A 393 25.34 10.59 -7.65
C ILE A 393 26.63 9.74 -7.82
N ASN A 394 26.84 8.74 -6.97
CA ASN A 394 28.01 7.85 -7.05
C ASN A 394 28.06 7.06 -8.37
N GLU A 395 26.92 6.56 -8.86
CA GLU A 395 26.82 5.90 -10.16
C GLU A 395 27.27 6.85 -11.32
N LEU A 396 26.83 8.10 -11.27
CA LEU A 396 27.13 9.11 -12.30
C LEU A 396 28.59 9.59 -12.23
N THR A 397 29.17 9.69 -11.05
CA THR A 397 30.58 10.07 -10.84
C THR A 397 31.57 8.95 -11.06
N GLY A 398 31.08 7.70 -11.28
CA GLY A 398 31.94 6.51 -11.41
C GLY A 398 32.57 6.04 -10.10
N ILE A 399 32.12 6.58 -8.96
CA ILE A 399 32.56 6.15 -7.62
C ILE A 399 31.85 4.82 -7.29
N LYS A 400 32.60 3.72 -7.27
CA LYS A 400 32.05 2.42 -6.86
C LYS A 400 31.73 2.48 -5.35
N THR A 401 30.46 2.47 -5.01
CA THR A 401 30.04 2.14 -3.63
C THR A 401 30.46 0.70 -3.32
N LYS A 402 31.22 0.53 -2.23
CA LYS A 402 31.67 -0.78 -1.72
C LYS A 402 30.52 -1.53 -1.09
#